data_682a8ac736c524410ffc09405c1bc838
#
_entry.id   682a8ac736c524410ffc09405c1bc838
#
_cell.length_a   1.000
_cell.length_b   1.000
_cell.length_c   1.000
_cell.angle_alpha   90.00
_cell.angle_beta   90.00
_cell.angle_gamma   90.00
#
_symmetry.space_group_name_H-M   'P 1'
#
loop_
_entity.id
_entity.type
_entity.pdbx_description
1 polymer ?
#
loop_
_entity_poly.entity_id
_entity_poly.type
_entity_poly.pdbx_seq_one_letter_code
_entity_poly.pdbx_strand_id
1 'polypeptide(L)'
;MTDYEYIVQQVKKYHYSGWDAEELRKCVDMLPGLTREQQVSLYRSKWIEHEKTLKETIFNLLFKERIEERDRKIKAMNVDELIENLQDENGYGKFIVLEMKERYDSLEDEDKVKILDALSKTTKGNLKWAESKRKQLKTEK
;
A
#
# COMPACT_ATOMS: atom_id res chain seq x y z
N MET A 1 -24.63 -24.09 -8.96
CA MET A 1 -24.07 -22.74 -9.19
C MET A 1 -22.80 -22.59 -8.35
N THR A 2 -21.72 -22.16 -8.98
CA THR A 2 -20.47 -21.88 -8.28
C THR A 2 -20.54 -20.55 -7.53
N ASP A 3 -19.64 -20.32 -6.58
CA ASP A 3 -19.55 -19.05 -5.87
C ASP A 3 -19.29 -17.89 -6.83
N TYR A 4 -18.45 -18.12 -7.84
CA TYR A 4 -18.18 -17.10 -8.88
C TYR A 4 -19.47 -16.74 -9.64
N GLU A 5 -20.20 -17.72 -10.10
CA GLU A 5 -21.46 -17.51 -10.82
C GLU A 5 -22.48 -16.76 -9.95
N TYR A 6 -22.55 -17.11 -8.67
CA TYR A 6 -23.42 -16.44 -7.71
C TYR A 6 -23.06 -14.95 -7.57
N ILE A 7 -21.77 -14.66 -7.38
CA ILE A 7 -21.29 -13.28 -7.24
C ILE A 7 -21.60 -12.48 -8.50
N VAL A 8 -21.31 -13.03 -9.68
CA VAL A 8 -21.61 -12.37 -10.96
C VAL A 8 -23.09 -12.04 -11.07
N GLN A 9 -23.95 -12.96 -10.68
CA GLN A 9 -25.39 -12.76 -10.70
C GLN A 9 -25.83 -11.61 -9.79
N GLN A 10 -25.29 -11.56 -8.56
CA GLN A 10 -25.62 -10.52 -7.60
C GLN A 10 -25.07 -9.15 -8.03
N VAL A 11 -23.85 -9.12 -8.57
CA VAL A 11 -23.24 -7.89 -9.08
C VAL A 11 -24.12 -7.26 -10.18
N LYS A 12 -24.59 -8.04 -11.10
CA LYS A 12 -25.49 -7.58 -12.15
C LYS A 12 -26.84 -7.12 -11.60
N LYS A 13 -27.39 -7.87 -10.65
CA LYS A 13 -28.68 -7.56 -10.02
C LYS A 13 -28.67 -6.22 -9.32
N TYR A 14 -27.61 -5.92 -8.57
CA TYR A 14 -27.53 -4.73 -7.74
C TYR A 14 -26.83 -3.54 -8.41
N HIS A 15 -26.38 -3.68 -9.63
CA HIS A 15 -25.66 -2.61 -10.35
C HIS A 15 -26.45 -1.30 -10.42
N TYR A 16 -27.75 -1.38 -10.68
CA TYR A 16 -28.61 -0.21 -10.86
C TYR A 16 -29.41 0.18 -9.60
N SER A 17 -29.63 -0.75 -8.70
CA SER A 17 -30.57 -0.54 -7.58
C SER A 17 -29.90 -0.31 -6.22
N GLY A 18 -28.58 -0.41 -6.17
CA GLY A 18 -27.85 -0.37 -4.90
C GLY A 18 -27.90 -1.72 -4.19
N TRP A 19 -26.88 -1.99 -3.39
CA TRP A 19 -26.69 -3.27 -2.73
C TRP A 19 -27.45 -3.37 -1.41
N ASP A 20 -28.01 -4.56 -1.16
CA ASP A 20 -28.42 -4.96 0.18
C ASP A 20 -27.14 -5.25 1.00
N ALA A 21 -27.07 -4.72 2.24
CA ALA A 21 -25.86 -4.82 3.06
C ALA A 21 -25.48 -6.26 3.39
N GLU A 22 -26.46 -7.12 3.69
CA GLU A 22 -26.19 -8.52 4.00
C GLU A 22 -25.69 -9.29 2.78
N GLU A 23 -26.25 -9.01 1.61
CA GLU A 23 -25.87 -9.66 0.37
C GLU A 23 -24.47 -9.21 -0.06
N LEU A 24 -24.14 -7.95 0.12
CA LEU A 24 -22.79 -7.43 -0.13
C LEU A 24 -21.75 -8.14 0.74
N ARG A 25 -22.04 -8.26 2.03
CA ARG A 25 -21.16 -8.97 2.98
C ARG A 25 -20.95 -10.42 2.57
N LYS A 26 -22.03 -11.09 2.16
CA LYS A 26 -21.96 -12.48 1.71
C LYS A 26 -21.04 -12.62 0.50
N CYS A 27 -21.16 -11.73 -0.49
CA CYS A 27 -20.29 -11.75 -1.66
C CYS A 27 -18.83 -11.45 -1.30
N VAL A 28 -18.60 -10.48 -0.41
CA VAL A 28 -17.24 -10.15 0.08
C VAL A 28 -16.61 -11.38 0.73
N ASP A 29 -17.35 -12.10 1.55
CA ASP A 29 -16.84 -13.29 2.25
C ASP A 29 -16.50 -14.44 1.30
N MET A 30 -17.13 -14.49 0.12
CA MET A 30 -16.86 -15.50 -0.90
C MET A 30 -15.60 -15.21 -1.72
N LEU A 31 -15.17 -13.94 -1.80
CA LEU A 31 -14.07 -13.54 -2.69
C LEU A 31 -12.75 -14.29 -2.45
N PRO A 32 -12.30 -14.53 -1.20
CA PRO A 32 -11.05 -15.25 -0.98
C PRO A 32 -11.04 -16.68 -1.51
N GLY A 33 -12.21 -17.32 -1.63
CA GLY A 33 -12.34 -18.68 -2.14
C GLY A 33 -12.31 -18.81 -3.66
N LEU A 34 -12.34 -17.68 -4.38
CA LEU A 34 -12.30 -17.69 -5.84
C LEU A 34 -10.86 -17.92 -6.33
N THR A 35 -10.76 -18.42 -7.57
CA THR A 35 -9.44 -18.50 -8.23
C THR A 35 -8.94 -17.10 -8.55
N ARG A 36 -7.62 -16.97 -8.75
CA ARG A 36 -7.01 -15.70 -9.14
C ARG A 36 -7.62 -15.18 -10.45
N GLU A 37 -7.84 -16.07 -11.42
CA GLU A 37 -8.44 -15.69 -12.71
C GLU A 37 -9.85 -15.14 -12.53
N GLN A 38 -10.64 -15.74 -11.65
CA GLN A 38 -11.97 -15.26 -11.33
C GLN A 38 -11.94 -13.90 -10.64
N GLN A 39 -11.03 -13.71 -9.70
CA GLN A 39 -10.82 -12.44 -9.02
C GLN A 39 -10.42 -11.33 -10.01
N VAL A 40 -9.50 -11.62 -10.92
CA VAL A 40 -9.08 -10.66 -11.96
C VAL A 40 -10.26 -10.31 -12.87
N SER A 41 -11.02 -11.30 -13.28
CA SER A 41 -12.20 -11.10 -14.14
C SER A 41 -13.23 -10.19 -13.49
N LEU A 42 -13.52 -10.39 -12.19
CA LEU A 42 -14.41 -9.52 -11.43
C LEU A 42 -13.86 -8.11 -11.30
N TYR A 43 -12.58 -7.98 -10.99
CA TYR A 43 -11.92 -6.68 -10.82
C TYR A 43 -12.02 -5.81 -12.08
N ARG A 44 -11.91 -6.44 -13.25
CA ARG A 44 -12.00 -5.77 -14.55
C ARG A 44 -13.43 -5.57 -15.04
N SER A 45 -14.40 -6.15 -14.35
CA SER A 45 -15.81 -6.07 -14.75
C SER A 45 -16.36 -4.66 -14.56
N LYS A 46 -17.07 -4.17 -15.57
CA LYS A 46 -17.79 -2.89 -15.48
C LYS A 46 -18.88 -2.89 -14.42
N TRP A 47 -19.39 -4.08 -14.06
CA TRP A 47 -20.50 -4.23 -13.12
C TRP A 47 -20.11 -3.87 -11.68
N ILE A 48 -18.82 -3.96 -11.31
CA ILE A 48 -18.35 -3.62 -9.96
C ILE A 48 -17.60 -2.29 -9.92
N GLU A 49 -17.53 -1.56 -11.03
CA GLU A 49 -16.74 -0.32 -11.13
C GLU A 49 -17.06 0.70 -10.05
N HIS A 50 -18.33 0.78 -9.66
CA HIS A 50 -18.78 1.73 -8.64
C HIS A 50 -19.00 1.09 -7.26
N GLU A 51 -18.75 -0.19 -7.11
CA GLU A 51 -18.86 -0.86 -5.81
C GLU A 51 -17.48 -0.94 -5.14
N LYS A 52 -17.19 0.06 -4.33
CA LYS A 52 -15.87 0.22 -3.68
C LYS A 52 -15.48 -0.97 -2.82
N THR A 53 -16.40 -1.50 -2.02
CA THR A 53 -16.08 -2.57 -1.07
C THR A 53 -15.62 -3.83 -1.79
N LEU A 54 -16.33 -4.25 -2.83
CA LEU A 54 -15.92 -5.41 -3.63
C LEU A 54 -14.60 -5.15 -4.33
N LYS A 55 -14.46 -3.97 -4.94
CA LYS A 55 -13.27 -3.64 -5.71
C LYS A 55 -12.02 -3.56 -4.83
N GLU A 56 -12.11 -2.93 -3.67
CA GLU A 56 -11.00 -2.84 -2.71
C GLU A 56 -10.63 -4.21 -2.15
N THR A 57 -11.63 -5.04 -1.83
CA THR A 57 -11.38 -6.39 -1.31
C THR A 57 -10.63 -7.23 -2.34
N ILE A 58 -11.07 -7.21 -3.60
CA ILE A 58 -10.40 -7.94 -4.67
C ILE A 58 -8.99 -7.40 -4.89
N PHE A 59 -8.82 -6.08 -4.90
CA PHE A 59 -7.50 -5.46 -5.04
C PHE A 59 -6.55 -5.97 -3.97
N ASN A 60 -6.97 -5.97 -2.71
CA ASN A 60 -6.14 -6.43 -1.60
C ASN A 60 -5.79 -7.92 -1.74
N LEU A 61 -6.73 -8.75 -2.18
CA LEU A 61 -6.48 -10.17 -2.41
C LEU A 61 -5.46 -10.41 -3.53
N LEU A 62 -5.58 -9.67 -4.64
CA LEU A 62 -4.70 -9.83 -5.80
C LEU A 62 -3.28 -9.34 -5.54
N PHE A 63 -3.11 -8.29 -4.76
CA PHE A 63 -1.81 -7.64 -4.55
C PHE A 63 -1.20 -7.92 -3.18
N LYS A 64 -1.85 -8.73 -2.34
CA LYS A 64 -1.40 -9.04 -0.99
C LYS A 64 0.04 -9.56 -0.96
N GLU A 65 0.37 -10.52 -1.81
CA GLU A 65 1.71 -11.10 -1.87
C GLU A 65 2.77 -10.07 -2.27
N ARG A 66 2.44 -9.20 -3.22
CA ARG A 66 3.34 -8.12 -3.66
C ARG A 66 3.57 -7.11 -2.57
N ILE A 67 2.50 -6.76 -1.83
CA ILE A 67 2.58 -5.82 -0.72
C ILE A 67 3.45 -6.41 0.40
N GLU A 68 3.22 -7.66 0.76
CA GLU A 68 4.00 -8.35 1.79
C GLU A 68 5.48 -8.49 1.38
N GLU A 69 5.75 -8.82 0.14
CA GLU A 69 7.10 -8.92 -0.39
C GLU A 69 7.82 -7.57 -0.38
N ARG A 70 7.15 -6.51 -0.82
CA ARG A 70 7.67 -5.15 -0.78
C ARG A 70 8.04 -4.76 0.64
N ASP A 71 7.12 -4.98 1.59
CA ASP A 71 7.34 -4.60 2.98
C ASP A 71 8.52 -5.39 3.58
N ARG A 72 8.64 -6.68 3.28
CA ARG A 72 9.78 -7.50 3.74
C ARG A 72 11.09 -6.99 3.17
N LYS A 73 11.14 -6.65 1.89
CA LYS A 73 12.34 -6.13 1.24
C LYS A 73 12.79 -4.82 1.87
N ILE A 74 11.85 -3.90 2.09
CA ILE A 74 12.14 -2.59 2.68
C ILE A 74 12.61 -2.75 4.12
N LYS A 75 11.96 -3.58 4.91
CA LYS A 75 12.34 -3.82 6.31
C LYS A 75 13.70 -4.51 6.44
N ALA A 76 14.11 -5.29 5.45
CA ALA A 76 15.42 -5.93 5.44
C ALA A 76 16.56 -5.01 5.01
N MET A 77 16.25 -3.84 4.42
CA MET A 77 17.27 -2.89 3.97
C MET A 77 17.92 -2.16 5.15
N ASN A 78 19.24 -1.98 5.08
CA ASN A 78 19.94 -1.08 5.99
C ASN A 78 19.79 0.37 5.49
N VAL A 79 20.31 1.34 6.26
CA VAL A 79 20.16 2.77 5.91
C VAL A 79 20.76 3.10 4.54
N ASP A 80 21.94 2.57 4.23
CA ASP A 80 22.59 2.83 2.93
C ASP A 80 21.78 2.25 1.78
N GLU A 81 21.22 1.05 1.96
CA GLU A 81 20.36 0.42 0.95
C GLU A 81 19.05 1.21 0.74
N LEU A 82 18.45 1.72 1.82
CA LEU A 82 17.26 2.56 1.72
C LEU A 82 17.56 3.82 0.90
N ILE A 83 18.68 4.47 1.16
CA ILE A 83 19.09 5.68 0.44
C ILE A 83 19.34 5.37 -1.04
N GLU A 84 20.03 4.26 -1.33
CA GLU A 84 20.32 3.84 -2.70
C GLU A 84 19.03 3.57 -3.48
N ASN A 85 18.04 2.93 -2.85
CA ASN A 85 16.79 2.57 -3.50
C ASN A 85 15.74 3.69 -3.52
N LEU A 86 15.99 4.79 -2.80
CA LEU A 86 15.06 5.91 -2.72
C LEU A 86 14.75 6.51 -4.10
N GLN A 87 15.73 6.54 -5.01
CA GLN A 87 15.59 7.11 -6.33
C GLN A 87 15.36 6.08 -7.43
N ASP A 88 15.23 4.80 -7.06
CA ASP A 88 14.96 3.74 -8.03
C ASP A 88 13.56 3.88 -8.62
N GLU A 89 13.44 3.57 -9.91
CA GLU A 89 12.17 3.63 -10.65
C GLU A 89 11.22 2.47 -10.33
N ASN A 90 11.52 1.68 -9.29
CA ASN A 90 10.71 0.52 -8.91
C ASN A 90 9.38 0.89 -8.22
N GLY A 91 9.14 2.17 -7.97
CA GLY A 91 7.91 2.63 -7.33
C GLY A 91 7.90 2.52 -5.81
N TYR A 92 8.99 2.14 -5.18
CA TYR A 92 9.07 1.95 -3.73
C TYR A 92 9.45 3.22 -2.95
N GLY A 93 9.81 4.30 -3.64
CA GLY A 93 10.32 5.52 -3.01
C GLY A 93 9.46 6.06 -1.87
N LYS A 94 8.13 6.12 -2.06
CA LYS A 94 7.19 6.58 -1.04
C LYS A 94 7.23 5.71 0.22
N PHE A 95 7.31 4.40 0.06
CA PHE A 95 7.34 3.44 1.17
C PHE A 95 8.68 3.46 1.88
N ILE A 96 9.76 3.69 1.13
CA ILE A 96 11.11 3.85 1.69
C ILE A 96 11.19 5.11 2.55
N VAL A 97 10.60 6.23 2.10
CA VAL A 97 10.52 7.46 2.89
C VAL A 97 9.81 7.22 4.22
N LEU A 98 8.68 6.51 4.20
CA LEU A 98 7.95 6.16 5.42
C LEU A 98 8.80 5.33 6.38
N GLU A 99 9.53 4.33 5.86
CA GLU A 99 10.42 3.48 6.66
C GLU A 99 11.57 4.28 7.27
N MET A 100 12.16 5.19 6.50
CA MET A 100 13.23 6.08 7.01
C MET A 100 12.75 6.91 8.18
N LYS A 101 11.56 7.50 8.06
CA LYS A 101 10.97 8.34 9.12
C LYS A 101 10.64 7.50 10.35
N GLU A 102 10.15 6.28 10.16
CA GLU A 102 9.83 5.36 11.25
C GLU A 102 11.07 4.96 12.05
N ARG A 103 12.18 4.67 11.38
CA ARG A 103 13.44 4.25 12.02
C ARG A 103 14.23 5.39 12.63
N TYR A 104 13.99 6.62 12.20
CA TYR A 104 14.85 7.77 12.47
C TYR A 104 15.26 7.90 13.94
N ASP A 105 14.29 7.89 14.84
CA ASP A 105 14.56 8.14 16.27
C ASP A 105 15.43 7.06 16.92
N SER A 106 15.47 5.86 16.37
CA SER A 106 16.24 4.74 16.90
C SER A 106 17.64 4.60 16.28
N LEU A 107 17.99 5.47 15.33
CA LEU A 107 19.28 5.40 14.63
C LEU A 107 20.39 6.14 15.37
N GLU A 108 21.64 5.74 15.09
CA GLU A 108 22.83 6.50 15.49
C GLU A 108 22.88 7.83 14.75
N ASP A 109 23.55 8.83 15.34
CA ASP A 109 23.62 10.18 14.76
C ASP A 109 24.17 10.18 13.34
N GLU A 110 25.15 9.36 13.04
CA GLU A 110 25.73 9.23 11.69
C GLU A 110 24.66 8.83 10.67
N ASP A 111 23.84 7.82 11.01
CA ASP A 111 22.76 7.36 10.13
C ASP A 111 21.63 8.40 10.04
N LYS A 112 21.34 9.09 11.14
CA LYS A 112 20.35 10.19 11.12
C LYS A 112 20.75 11.26 10.11
N VAL A 113 22.01 11.66 10.08
CA VAL A 113 22.51 12.67 9.12
C VAL A 113 22.34 12.18 7.68
N LYS A 114 22.65 10.92 7.41
CA LYS A 114 22.47 10.33 6.07
C LYS A 114 21.03 10.40 5.61
N ILE A 115 20.08 10.05 6.49
CA ILE A 115 18.65 10.11 6.17
C ILE A 115 18.19 11.54 5.93
N LEU A 116 18.60 12.47 6.78
CA LEU A 116 18.24 13.89 6.62
C LEU A 116 18.74 14.45 5.28
N ASP A 117 19.95 14.13 4.89
CA ASP A 117 20.49 14.56 3.59
C ASP A 117 19.71 13.96 2.43
N ALA A 118 19.39 12.66 2.50
CA ALA A 118 18.65 11.99 1.44
C ALA A 118 17.23 12.55 1.29
N LEU A 119 16.50 12.74 2.39
CA LEU A 119 15.14 13.26 2.37
C LEU A 119 15.06 14.72 1.96
N SER A 120 16.08 15.52 2.26
CA SER A 120 16.16 16.93 1.85
C SER A 120 16.13 17.13 0.34
N LYS A 121 16.48 16.08 -0.42
CA LYS A 121 16.56 16.13 -1.88
C LYS A 121 15.29 15.60 -2.57
N THR A 122 14.29 15.20 -1.82
CA THR A 122 13.07 14.60 -2.38
C THR A 122 11.96 15.63 -2.58
N THR A 123 11.02 15.79 -1.65
CA THR A 123 9.89 16.71 -1.77
C THR A 123 10.01 17.85 -0.77
N LYS A 124 9.21 18.91 -0.98
CA LYS A 124 9.15 20.05 -0.04
C LYS A 124 8.73 19.60 1.36
N GLY A 125 7.79 18.66 1.45
CA GLY A 125 7.35 18.11 2.74
C GLY A 125 8.45 17.37 3.47
N ASN A 126 9.23 16.58 2.74
CA ASN A 126 10.36 15.85 3.31
C ASN A 126 11.49 16.78 3.70
N LEU A 127 11.75 17.82 2.91
CA LEU A 127 12.73 18.86 3.25
C LEU A 127 12.37 19.55 4.56
N LYS A 128 11.10 19.94 4.74
CA LYS A 128 10.63 20.57 5.97
C LYS A 128 10.80 19.65 7.17
N TRP A 129 10.44 18.38 7.01
CA TRP A 129 10.62 17.37 8.04
C TRP A 129 12.10 17.25 8.43
N ALA A 130 12.99 17.16 7.43
CA ALA A 130 14.44 17.06 7.65
C ALA A 130 15.00 18.29 8.38
N GLU A 131 14.58 19.48 7.99
CA GLU A 131 15.00 20.72 8.64
C GLU A 131 14.58 20.77 10.11
N SER A 132 13.36 20.35 10.40
CA SER A 132 12.85 20.25 11.78
C SER A 132 13.69 19.29 12.62
N LYS A 133 14.01 18.13 12.07
CA LYS A 133 14.84 17.13 12.77
C LYS A 133 16.29 17.58 12.94
N ARG A 134 16.86 18.30 11.97
CA ARG A 134 18.20 18.87 12.10
C ARG A 134 18.28 19.85 13.26
N LYS A 135 17.27 20.69 13.43
CA LYS A 135 17.20 21.63 14.57
C LYS A 135 17.17 20.88 15.89
N GLN A 136 16.39 19.81 16.01
CA GLN A 136 16.34 18.97 17.20
C GLN A 136 17.69 18.32 17.48
N LEU A 137 18.35 17.80 16.47
CA LEU A 137 19.64 17.15 16.58
C LEU A 137 20.72 18.11 17.09
N LYS A 138 20.73 19.36 16.61
CA LYS A 138 21.66 20.41 17.07
C LYS A 138 21.38 20.81 18.52
N THR A 139 20.12 20.84 18.92
CA THR A 139 19.73 21.25 20.28
C THR A 139 20.10 20.20 21.32
N GLU A 140 20.06 18.92 20.96
CA GLU A 140 20.41 17.81 21.84
C GLU A 140 21.92 17.64 22.05
N LYS A 141 22.71 18.33 21.25
CA LYS A 141 24.18 18.38 21.38
C LYS A 141 24.61 19.64 22.10
#